data_e7d110156baa1da9046587781da297fd
#
_entry.id   e7d110156baa1da9046587781da297fd
#
_cell.length_a   1.000
_cell.length_b   1.000
_cell.length_c   1.000
_cell.angle_alpha   90.00
_cell.angle_beta   90.00
_cell.angle_gamma   90.00
#
_symmetry.space_group_name_H-M   'P 1'
#
loop_
_entity.id
_entity.type
_entity.pdbx_description
1 polymer ?
#
loop_
_entity_poly.entity_id
_entity_poly.type
_entity_poly.pdbx_seq_one_letter_code
_entity_poly.pdbx_strand_id
1 'polypeptide(L)'
;SSQAYGDLGLKGLNDALDIFLERPELGFVWMAYDENGAAGICVVCYAISTSMGSVVAKLDDVSVKSDRRSHGVGSEMLEQLKEQLRKESVTRIDVAVHLENPQARRFYEKLGFVALNEERLSCLI
;
A
#
# COMPACT_ATOMS: atom_id res chain seq x y z
N SER A 1 -8.80 0.61 -6.62
CA SER A 1 -9.73 1.19 -7.59
C SER A 1 -10.75 2.06 -6.85
N SER A 2 -11.37 2.98 -7.57
CA SER A 2 -12.40 3.85 -7.02
C SER A 2 -13.59 3.07 -6.45
N GLN A 3 -13.80 1.85 -6.91
CA GLN A 3 -14.87 0.98 -6.42
C GLN A 3 -14.60 0.39 -5.03
N ALA A 4 -13.34 0.43 -4.58
CA ALA A 4 -13.01 0.00 -3.22
C ALA A 4 -13.57 0.96 -2.18
N TYR A 5 -14.00 2.15 -2.59
CA TYR A 5 -14.46 3.22 -1.72
C TYR A 5 -15.93 3.56 -2.00
N GLY A 6 -16.84 2.66 -1.67
CA GLY A 6 -18.24 3.02 -1.46
C GLY A 6 -18.35 3.85 -0.17
N ASP A 7 -19.57 4.25 0.21
CA ASP A 7 -19.77 5.13 1.36
C ASP A 7 -19.06 4.66 2.63
N LEU A 8 -19.13 3.35 2.93
CA LEU A 8 -18.46 2.79 4.11
C LEU A 8 -16.94 2.76 3.94
N GLY A 9 -16.47 2.50 2.72
CA GLY A 9 -15.03 2.50 2.41
C GLY A 9 -14.41 3.89 2.56
N LEU A 10 -15.09 4.93 2.09
CA LEU A 10 -14.63 6.31 2.25
C LEU A 10 -14.61 6.74 3.71
N LYS A 11 -15.63 6.35 4.49
CA LYS A 11 -15.63 6.62 5.92
C LYS A 11 -14.46 5.96 6.61
N GLY A 12 -14.19 4.68 6.31
CA GLY A 12 -13.05 3.96 6.87
C GLY A 12 -11.72 4.60 6.51
N LEU A 13 -11.56 5.01 5.27
CA LEU A 13 -10.34 5.71 4.83
C LEU A 13 -10.18 7.04 5.56
N ASN A 14 -11.23 7.84 5.67
CA ASN A 14 -11.16 9.12 6.37
C ASN A 14 -10.82 8.94 7.86
N ASP A 15 -11.42 7.94 8.51
CA ASP A 15 -11.11 7.63 9.91
C ASP A 15 -9.64 7.20 10.06
N ALA A 16 -9.12 6.41 9.12
CA ALA A 16 -7.72 6.00 9.13
C ALA A 16 -6.78 7.21 8.93
N LEU A 17 -7.12 8.13 8.04
CA LEU A 17 -6.33 9.35 7.84
C LEU A 17 -6.24 10.18 9.11
N ASP A 18 -7.35 10.29 9.85
CA ASP A 18 -7.36 10.99 11.14
C ASP A 18 -6.42 10.33 12.13
N ILE A 19 -6.39 8.99 12.18
CA ILE A 19 -5.46 8.26 13.04
C ILE A 19 -4.01 8.57 12.67
N PHE A 20 -3.66 8.56 11.38
CA PHE A 20 -2.30 8.88 10.94
C PHE A 20 -1.89 10.31 11.28
N LEU A 21 -2.83 11.27 11.20
CA LEU A 21 -2.54 12.65 11.57
C LEU A 21 -2.23 12.80 13.06
N GLU A 22 -2.94 12.05 13.90
CA GLU A 22 -2.71 12.07 15.36
C GLU A 22 -1.52 11.19 15.77
N ARG A 23 -1.25 10.13 15.03
CA ARG A 23 -0.25 9.13 15.38
C ARG A 23 0.64 8.81 14.16
N PRO A 24 1.49 9.75 13.75
CA PRO A 24 2.31 9.59 12.54
C PRO A 24 3.31 8.44 12.62
N GLU A 25 3.61 7.95 13.82
CA GLU A 25 4.48 6.78 13.99
C GLU A 25 3.85 5.48 13.50
N LEU A 26 2.52 5.45 13.28
CA LEU A 26 1.83 4.25 12.82
C LEU A 26 1.89 4.07 11.30
N GLY A 27 2.08 5.15 10.56
CA GLY A 27 2.12 5.06 9.12
C GLY A 27 1.87 6.39 8.43
N PHE A 28 1.67 6.34 7.12
CA PHE A 28 1.46 7.55 6.32
C PHE A 28 0.75 7.21 5.01
N VAL A 29 0.33 8.25 4.31
CA VAL A 29 -0.23 8.13 2.97
C VAL A 29 0.84 8.57 1.97
N TRP A 30 1.08 7.73 0.97
CA TRP A 30 2.05 7.99 -0.09
C TRP A 30 1.28 8.25 -1.39
N MET A 31 1.57 9.35 -2.06
CA MET A 31 0.84 9.75 -3.25
C MET A 31 1.78 10.02 -4.41
N ALA A 32 1.33 9.66 -5.61
CA ALA A 32 1.99 10.03 -6.86
C ALA A 32 1.22 11.16 -7.52
N TYR A 33 1.95 12.13 -8.03
CA TYR A 33 1.37 13.27 -8.73
C TYR A 33 1.93 13.35 -10.15
N ASP A 34 1.11 13.82 -11.06
CA ASP A 34 1.54 14.23 -12.39
C ASP A 34 1.12 15.69 -12.61
N GLU A 35 1.27 16.19 -13.84
CA GLU A 35 0.91 17.57 -14.18
C GLU A 35 -0.58 17.88 -14.01
N ASN A 36 -1.43 16.85 -13.92
CA ASN A 36 -2.87 16.99 -13.74
C ASN A 36 -3.32 16.74 -12.31
N GLY A 37 -2.39 16.58 -11.38
CA GLY A 37 -2.69 16.38 -9.97
C GLY A 37 -2.38 14.97 -9.48
N ALA A 38 -3.11 14.52 -8.46
CA ALA A 38 -2.90 13.19 -7.88
C ALA A 38 -3.26 12.09 -8.87
N ALA A 39 -2.32 11.19 -9.12
CA ALA A 39 -2.48 10.09 -10.07
C ALA A 39 -2.55 8.73 -9.38
N GLY A 40 -1.96 8.60 -8.21
CA GLY A 40 -1.98 7.36 -7.45
C GLY A 40 -1.84 7.61 -5.97
N ILE A 41 -2.24 6.60 -5.18
CA ILE A 41 -2.21 6.68 -3.72
C ILE A 41 -1.97 5.27 -3.17
N CYS A 42 -1.26 5.20 -2.05
CA CYS A 42 -1.26 4.00 -1.21
C CYS A 42 -1.12 4.39 0.25
N VAL A 43 -1.64 3.54 1.11
CA VAL A 43 -1.53 3.71 2.55
C VAL A 43 -0.43 2.79 3.04
N VAL A 44 0.47 3.31 3.87
CA VAL A 44 1.62 2.58 4.40
C VAL A 44 1.49 2.50 5.91
N CYS A 45 1.50 1.29 6.45
CA CYS A 45 1.45 1.06 7.89
C CYS A 45 2.75 0.41 8.34
N TYR A 46 3.31 0.88 9.45
CA TYR A 46 4.50 0.25 10.03
C TYR A 46 4.11 -0.91 10.94
N ALA A 47 4.95 -1.91 10.96
CA ALA A 47 4.82 -3.04 11.88
C ALA A 47 6.21 -3.48 12.30
N ILE A 48 6.29 -4.26 13.37
CA ILE A 48 7.54 -4.85 13.81
C ILE A 48 7.51 -6.33 13.45
N SER A 49 8.54 -6.76 12.73
CA SER A 49 8.70 -8.17 12.38
C SER A 49 9.67 -8.82 13.35
N THR A 50 9.21 -9.84 14.06
CA THR A 50 10.08 -10.58 14.97
C THR A 50 11.06 -11.47 14.21
N SER A 51 10.67 -11.96 13.03
CA SER A 51 11.58 -12.76 12.20
C SER A 51 12.68 -11.93 11.56
N MET A 52 12.37 -10.69 11.13
CA MET A 52 13.37 -9.76 10.58
C MET A 52 14.13 -9.01 11.66
N GLY A 53 13.57 -8.91 12.86
CA GLY A 53 14.15 -8.11 13.93
C GLY A 53 14.17 -6.62 13.63
N SER A 54 13.16 -6.11 12.90
CA SER A 54 13.18 -4.74 12.42
C SER A 54 11.78 -4.24 12.10
N VAL A 55 11.69 -2.96 11.80
CA VAL A 55 10.46 -2.35 11.29
C VAL A 55 10.25 -2.80 9.84
N VAL A 56 9.03 -3.18 9.54
CA VAL A 56 8.57 -3.50 8.18
C VAL A 56 7.36 -2.63 7.85
N ALA A 57 7.00 -2.56 6.59
CA ALA A 57 5.83 -1.80 6.14
C ALA A 57 4.80 -2.74 5.53
N LYS A 58 3.54 -2.37 5.68
CA LYS A 58 2.43 -3.05 5.03
C LYS A 58 1.70 -2.03 4.16
N LEU A 59 1.43 -2.40 2.92
CA LEU A 59 0.67 -1.55 2.01
C LEU A 59 -0.80 -1.90 2.08
N ASP A 60 -1.62 -0.85 2.15
CA ASP A 60 -3.07 -0.95 2.01
C ASP A 60 -3.53 0.00 0.90
N ASP A 61 -4.62 -0.36 0.23
CA ASP A 61 -5.34 0.52 -0.68
C ASP A 61 -4.46 1.16 -1.77
N VAL A 62 -3.64 0.34 -2.42
CA VAL A 62 -2.85 0.81 -3.57
C VAL A 62 -3.81 1.05 -4.74
N SER A 63 -3.85 2.28 -5.23
CA SER A 63 -4.78 2.67 -6.28
C SER A 63 -4.14 3.68 -7.23
N VAL A 64 -4.46 3.54 -8.52
CA VAL A 64 -4.04 4.47 -9.56
C VAL A 64 -5.30 4.91 -10.29
N LYS A 65 -5.39 6.20 -10.63
CA LYS A 65 -6.53 6.71 -11.39
C LYS A 65 -6.71 5.92 -12.69
N SER A 66 -7.97 5.65 -13.05
CA SER A 66 -8.30 4.80 -14.20
C SER A 66 -7.74 5.32 -15.51
N ASP A 67 -7.70 6.65 -15.68
CA ASP A 67 -7.17 7.28 -16.89
C ASP A 67 -5.64 7.31 -16.95
N ARG A 68 -4.95 6.89 -15.87
CA ARG A 68 -3.48 6.79 -15.81
C ARG A 68 -2.99 5.36 -15.67
N ARG A 69 -3.88 4.38 -15.66
CA ARG A 69 -3.46 2.97 -15.65
C ARG A 69 -2.72 2.66 -16.94
N SER A 70 -1.75 1.77 -16.86
CA SER A 70 -0.87 1.38 -17.96
C SER A 70 0.15 2.46 -18.37
N HIS A 71 0.25 3.55 -17.64
CA HIS A 71 1.26 4.60 -17.88
C HIS A 71 2.45 4.50 -16.93
N GLY A 72 2.55 3.39 -16.18
CA GLY A 72 3.67 3.17 -15.28
C GLY A 72 3.60 3.92 -13.96
N VAL A 73 2.48 4.58 -13.66
CA VAL A 73 2.32 5.39 -12.43
C VAL A 73 2.45 4.53 -11.18
N GLY A 74 1.78 3.37 -11.16
CA GLY A 74 1.82 2.47 -10.01
C GLY A 74 3.22 1.94 -9.75
N SER A 75 3.93 1.51 -10.79
CA SER A 75 5.30 1.02 -10.67
C SER A 75 6.23 2.10 -10.17
N GLU A 76 6.16 3.30 -10.72
CA GLU A 76 6.99 4.44 -10.31
C GLU A 76 6.70 4.83 -8.86
N MET A 77 5.42 4.90 -8.50
CA MET A 77 5.00 5.21 -7.14
C MET A 77 5.59 4.24 -6.12
N LEU A 78 5.54 2.94 -6.40
CA LEU A 78 6.04 1.93 -5.49
C LEU A 78 7.57 1.83 -5.50
N GLU A 79 8.22 2.06 -6.64
CA GLU A 79 9.69 2.11 -6.67
C GLU A 79 10.22 3.28 -5.83
N GLN A 80 9.60 4.43 -5.92
CA GLN A 80 9.98 5.59 -5.09
C GLN A 80 9.67 5.35 -3.63
N LEU A 81 8.56 4.69 -3.32
CA LEU A 81 8.22 4.31 -1.95
C LEU A 81 9.26 3.36 -1.37
N LYS A 82 9.69 2.35 -2.13
CA LYS A 82 10.75 1.42 -1.70
C LYS A 82 12.01 2.19 -1.33
N GLU A 83 12.39 3.17 -2.13
CA GLU A 83 13.57 3.98 -1.87
C GLU A 83 13.42 4.79 -0.58
N GLN A 84 12.25 5.40 -0.37
CA GLN A 84 11.97 6.13 0.86
C GLN A 84 12.04 5.23 2.09
N LEU A 85 11.43 4.06 2.01
CA LEU A 85 11.42 3.11 3.12
C LEU A 85 12.83 2.55 3.40
N ARG A 86 13.64 2.37 2.36
CA ARG A 86 15.03 1.96 2.51
C ARG A 86 15.82 3.00 3.31
N LYS A 87 15.59 4.27 3.05
CA LYS A 87 16.23 5.37 3.80
C LYS A 87 15.83 5.37 5.27
N GLU A 88 14.62 4.88 5.58
CA GLU A 88 14.13 4.76 6.95
C GLU A 88 14.56 3.46 7.63
N SER A 89 15.36 2.64 6.96
CA SER A 89 15.80 1.34 7.47
C SER A 89 14.67 0.32 7.61
N VAL A 90 13.59 0.49 6.85
CA VAL A 90 12.55 -0.52 6.73
C VAL A 90 13.08 -1.65 5.86
N THR A 91 12.93 -2.89 6.31
CA THR A 91 13.61 -4.03 5.68
C THR A 91 12.72 -4.90 4.79
N ARG A 92 11.41 -4.73 4.86
CA ARG A 92 10.47 -5.52 4.07
C ARG A 92 9.18 -4.73 3.87
N ILE A 93 8.55 -4.96 2.73
CA ILE A 93 7.21 -4.43 2.44
C ILE A 93 6.30 -5.61 2.16
N ASP A 94 5.18 -5.68 2.86
CA ASP A 94 4.16 -6.71 2.66
C ASP A 94 2.93 -6.10 2.00
N VAL A 95 2.24 -6.87 1.18
CA VAL A 95 0.97 -6.48 0.59
C VAL A 95 0.06 -7.70 0.52
N ALA A 96 -1.22 -7.53 0.81
CA ALA A 96 -2.20 -8.58 0.64
C ALA A 96 -2.85 -8.44 -0.74
N VAL A 97 -2.92 -9.55 -1.47
CA VAL A 97 -3.51 -9.59 -2.80
C VAL A 97 -4.61 -10.65 -2.79
N HIS A 98 -5.80 -10.28 -3.27
CA HIS A 98 -6.89 -11.25 -3.39
C HIS A 98 -6.50 -12.37 -4.34
N LEU A 99 -6.80 -13.61 -3.96
CA LEU A 99 -6.52 -14.79 -4.79
C LEU A 99 -7.19 -14.70 -6.16
N GLU A 100 -8.31 -13.96 -6.24
CA GLU A 100 -9.07 -13.80 -7.48
C GLU A 100 -8.60 -12.62 -8.33
N ASN A 101 -7.48 -12.00 -7.96
CA ASN A 101 -6.93 -10.86 -8.70
C ASN A 101 -5.53 -11.17 -9.23
N PRO A 102 -5.42 -11.96 -10.31
CA PRO A 102 -4.12 -12.31 -10.87
C PRO A 102 -3.37 -11.13 -11.48
N GLN A 103 -4.07 -10.07 -11.91
CA GLN A 103 -3.41 -8.88 -12.43
C GLN A 103 -2.62 -8.15 -11.34
N ALA A 104 -3.22 -8.00 -10.16
CA ALA A 104 -2.54 -7.38 -9.03
C ALA A 104 -1.32 -8.21 -8.63
N ARG A 105 -1.45 -9.54 -8.58
CA ARG A 105 -0.34 -10.42 -8.27
C ARG A 105 0.81 -10.23 -9.25
N ARG A 106 0.53 -10.22 -10.55
CA ARG A 106 1.57 -10.03 -11.57
C ARG A 106 2.25 -8.66 -11.44
N PHE A 107 1.47 -7.63 -11.13
CA PHE A 107 2.00 -6.29 -10.90
C PHE A 107 3.01 -6.29 -9.76
N TYR A 108 2.67 -6.88 -8.62
CA TYR A 108 3.57 -6.94 -7.48
C TYR A 108 4.76 -7.85 -7.73
N GLU A 109 4.57 -8.97 -8.40
CA GLU A 109 5.68 -9.87 -8.72
C GLU A 109 6.73 -9.18 -9.60
N LYS A 110 6.31 -8.35 -10.55
CA LYS A 110 7.25 -7.57 -11.37
C LYS A 110 8.07 -6.57 -10.56
N LEU A 111 7.54 -6.16 -9.42
CA LEU A 111 8.23 -5.23 -8.51
C LEU A 111 9.10 -5.95 -7.47
N GLY A 112 9.20 -7.27 -7.54
CA GLY A 112 10.04 -8.06 -6.65
C GLY A 112 9.32 -8.68 -5.46
N PHE A 113 8.00 -8.56 -5.39
CA PHE A 113 7.24 -9.24 -4.34
C PHE A 113 7.12 -10.72 -4.66
N VAL A 114 7.20 -11.53 -3.62
CA VAL A 114 7.07 -13.00 -3.74
C VAL A 114 6.01 -13.49 -2.76
N ALA A 115 5.32 -14.57 -3.14
CA ALA A 115 4.31 -15.17 -2.27
C ALA A 115 4.95 -15.76 -1.03
N LEU A 116 4.36 -15.51 0.14
CA LEU A 116 4.84 -16.07 1.40
C LEU A 116 4.22 -17.44 1.72
N ASN A 117 3.22 -17.84 0.94
CA ASN A 117 2.49 -19.09 1.15
C ASN A 117 1.85 -19.17 2.55
N GLU A 118 1.35 -18.05 2.99
CA GLU A 118 0.65 -17.90 4.25
C GLU A 118 -0.83 -17.64 4.00
N GLU A 119 -1.64 -18.04 4.94
CA GLU A 119 -3.06 -17.72 4.96
C GLU A 119 -3.32 -16.62 5.97
N ARG A 120 -4.05 -15.59 5.57
CA ARG A 120 -4.40 -14.49 6.45
C ARG A 120 -5.78 -14.72 7.02
N LEU A 121 -5.87 -14.76 8.35
CA LEU A 121 -7.14 -14.90 9.06
C LEU A 121 -7.45 -13.60 9.79
N SER A 122 -8.74 -13.27 9.93
CA SER A 122 -9.16 -12.10 10.70
C SER A 122 -10.34 -12.43 11.59
N CYS A 123 -10.41 -11.76 12.72
CA CYS A 123 -11.52 -11.86 13.66
C CYS A 123 -11.96 -10.45 14.01
N LEU A 124 -13.21 -10.13 13.74
CA LEU A 124 -13.76 -8.84 14.12
C LEU A 124 -13.96 -8.78 15.62
N ILE A 125 -13.71 -7.64 16.20
CA ILE A 125 -13.81 -7.41 17.64
C ILE A 125 -14.98 -6.50 17.96
#